data_4388be313f5c3be22090d00e867b642e
#
_entry.id   4388be313f5c3be22090d00e867b642e
#
_cell.length_a   1.000
_cell.length_b   1.000
_cell.length_c   1.000
_cell.angle_alpha   90.00
_cell.angle_beta   90.00
_cell.angle_gamma   90.00
#
_symmetry.space_group_name_H-M   'P 1'
#
loop_
_entity.id
_entity.type
_entity.pdbx_description
1 polymer ?
#
loop_
_entity_poly.entity_id
_entity_poly.type
_entity_poly.pdbx_seq_one_letter_code
_entity_poly.pdbx_strand_id
1 'polypeptide(L)'
;MAEEIGNMWNFPPETKLAATKANVFKGMYERFNNSLSMAQRSLKRTFKRQIKDILWLNKLAANTLHLEREQQAREIQVFAIDLIEPDLHRDILQQLDKIVPYYILFILRYQNRRQAIIAYKEFDEEGNVSKVDPYFGTGWLAETESPFEFKAASSIEGVYTNIIRQVAGSALSYFDTSRSLKENIEIQTQLKFLQAQIDNLNQKIRREKQPKEKHRLFACKKEFEEQKRHFIINL
;
A
#
# COMPACT_ATOMS: atom_id res chain seq x y z
N MET A 1 16.55 -23.72 7.03
CA MET A 1 15.28 -23.22 7.60
C MET A 1 15.06 -21.71 7.46
N ALA A 2 15.91 -20.96 6.75
CA ALA A 2 15.65 -19.56 6.43
C ALA A 2 15.22 -19.35 4.96
N GLU A 3 15.10 -20.41 4.18
CA GLU A 3 14.98 -20.34 2.72
C GLU A 3 13.55 -20.35 2.18
N GLU A 4 12.56 -20.70 2.99
CA GLU A 4 11.14 -20.76 2.54
C GLU A 4 10.26 -19.65 3.13
N ILE A 5 10.82 -18.80 3.97
CA ILE A 5 10.05 -17.81 4.72
C ILE A 5 9.82 -16.57 3.87
N GLY A 6 8.79 -16.57 3.05
CA GLY A 6 8.26 -15.27 2.63
C GLY A 6 7.97 -15.02 1.17
N ASN A 7 7.96 -16.01 0.30
CA ASN A 7 7.58 -15.75 -1.08
C ASN A 7 6.06 -15.85 -1.27
N MET A 8 5.34 -14.78 -0.97
CA MET A 8 3.90 -14.69 -1.22
C MET A 8 3.55 -14.64 -2.72
N TRP A 9 4.51 -14.34 -3.60
CA TRP A 9 4.32 -14.14 -5.04
C TRP A 9 5.11 -15.08 -5.95
N ASN A 10 5.95 -15.97 -5.44
CA ASN A 10 6.88 -16.74 -6.27
C ASN A 10 7.66 -15.86 -7.27
N PHE A 11 8.25 -14.77 -6.77
CA PHE A 11 9.08 -13.89 -7.59
C PHE A 11 10.23 -14.65 -8.24
N PRO A 12 10.68 -14.26 -9.46
CA PRO A 12 11.82 -14.88 -10.12
C PRO A 12 13.04 -14.97 -9.21
N PRO A 13 13.79 -16.10 -9.23
CA PRO A 13 14.94 -16.31 -8.34
C PRO A 13 16.01 -15.21 -8.42
N GLU A 14 16.17 -14.62 -9.61
CA GLU A 14 17.13 -13.56 -9.90
C GLU A 14 16.85 -12.26 -9.13
N THR A 15 15.62 -12.10 -8.64
CA THR A 15 15.22 -10.95 -7.82
C THR A 15 15.62 -11.11 -6.36
N LYS A 16 15.93 -12.35 -5.91
CA LYS A 16 16.23 -12.67 -4.51
C LYS A 16 17.58 -12.10 -4.09
N LEU A 17 17.62 -11.44 -2.94
CA LEU A 17 18.85 -10.94 -2.36
C LEU A 17 19.58 -12.02 -1.56
N ALA A 18 20.93 -12.00 -1.61
CA ALA A 18 21.74 -12.87 -0.78
C ALA A 18 21.48 -12.61 0.72
N ALA A 19 21.44 -13.67 1.53
CA ALA A 19 21.15 -13.59 2.95
C ALA A 19 22.06 -12.61 3.73
N THR A 20 23.33 -12.47 3.30
CA THR A 20 24.31 -11.53 3.89
C THR A 20 23.95 -10.06 3.69
N LYS A 21 23.12 -9.74 2.70
CA LYS A 21 22.64 -8.37 2.38
C LYS A 21 21.18 -8.15 2.80
N ALA A 22 20.51 -9.19 3.28
CA ALA A 22 19.08 -9.15 3.53
C ALA A 22 18.72 -8.31 4.77
N ASN A 23 19.51 -8.38 5.86
CA ASN A 23 19.20 -7.60 7.05
C ASN A 23 19.59 -6.13 6.86
N VAL A 24 18.57 -5.27 6.80
CA VAL A 24 18.74 -3.84 6.58
C VAL A 24 18.19 -2.99 7.75
N PHE A 25 17.80 -3.64 8.85
CA PHE A 25 17.16 -2.98 9.99
C PHE A 25 17.94 -1.76 10.49
N LYS A 26 19.25 -1.90 10.72
CA LYS A 26 20.09 -0.81 11.26
C LYS A 26 20.10 0.40 10.31
N GLY A 27 20.37 0.17 9.03
CA GLY A 27 20.43 1.25 8.04
C GLY A 27 19.08 1.93 7.81
N MET A 28 17.99 1.15 7.78
CA MET A 28 16.63 1.69 7.68
C MET A 28 16.24 2.49 8.92
N TYR A 29 16.58 2.00 10.11
CA TYR A 29 16.32 2.73 11.34
C TYR A 29 17.09 4.05 11.42
N GLU A 30 18.35 4.08 11.01
CA GLU A 30 19.16 5.31 10.98
C GLU A 30 18.56 6.34 10.02
N ARG A 31 18.21 5.94 8.79
CA ARG A 31 17.53 6.82 7.82
C ARG A 31 16.19 7.33 8.35
N PHE A 32 15.36 6.44 8.88
CA PHE A 32 14.09 6.77 9.51
C PHE A 32 14.27 7.81 10.61
N ASN A 33 15.19 7.58 11.54
CA ASN A 33 15.45 8.50 12.65
C ASN A 33 15.92 9.88 12.20
N ASN A 34 16.77 9.94 11.18
CA ASN A 34 17.31 11.19 10.64
C ASN A 34 16.26 11.99 9.83
N SER A 35 15.26 11.32 9.29
CA SER A 35 14.17 11.95 8.53
C SER A 35 13.04 12.50 9.38
N LEU A 36 13.00 12.19 10.71
CA LEU A 36 11.94 12.62 11.61
C LEU A 36 12.05 14.10 11.99
N SER A 37 10.97 14.84 11.79
CA SER A 37 10.80 16.18 12.35
C SER A 37 10.65 16.15 13.88
N MET A 38 10.74 17.33 14.52
CA MET A 38 10.53 17.46 15.97
C MET A 38 9.17 16.88 16.41
N ALA A 39 8.11 17.14 15.64
CA ALA A 39 6.76 16.64 15.91
C ALA A 39 6.63 15.11 15.78
N GLN A 40 7.52 14.47 15.01
CA GLN A 40 7.47 13.03 14.74
C GLN A 40 8.42 12.21 15.64
N ARG A 41 9.13 12.84 16.57
CA ARG A 41 10.11 12.13 17.45
C ARG A 41 9.51 10.97 18.27
N SER A 42 8.21 11.01 18.55
CA SER A 42 7.52 9.89 19.21
C SER A 42 7.53 8.62 18.38
N LEU A 43 7.52 8.73 17.04
CA LEU A 43 7.59 7.58 16.13
C LEU A 43 8.88 6.76 16.28
N LYS A 44 9.98 7.37 16.72
CA LYS A 44 11.22 6.65 17.00
C LYS A 44 11.04 5.57 18.07
N ARG A 45 10.31 5.87 19.14
CA ARG A 45 9.99 4.91 20.21
C ARG A 45 9.03 3.85 19.71
N THR A 46 8.02 4.27 18.95
CA THR A 46 7.05 3.34 18.33
C THR A 46 7.72 2.38 17.37
N PHE A 47 8.63 2.86 16.52
CA PHE A 47 9.41 2.01 15.62
C PHE A 47 10.15 0.90 16.38
N LYS A 48 10.92 1.26 17.43
CA LYS A 48 11.67 0.29 18.24
C LYS A 48 10.78 -0.68 19.03
N ARG A 49 9.58 -0.24 19.41
CA ARG A 49 8.62 -1.08 20.15
C ARG A 49 7.93 -2.09 19.22
N GLN A 50 7.65 -1.69 17.98
CA GLN A 50 6.82 -2.48 17.07
C GLN A 50 7.62 -3.35 16.12
N ILE A 51 8.84 -2.93 15.73
CA ILE A 51 9.65 -3.63 14.73
C ILE A 51 10.80 -4.36 15.41
N LYS A 52 10.86 -5.67 15.17
CA LYS A 52 11.95 -6.54 15.61
C LYS A 52 13.10 -6.53 14.60
N ASP A 53 12.76 -6.68 13.32
CA ASP A 53 13.74 -6.74 12.24
C ASP A 53 13.14 -6.28 10.89
N ILE A 54 14.01 -5.90 9.94
CA ILE A 54 13.65 -5.58 8.56
C ILE A 54 14.61 -6.33 7.64
N LEU A 55 14.05 -7.16 6.77
CA LEU A 55 14.80 -7.93 5.79
C LEU A 55 14.44 -7.46 4.37
N TRP A 56 15.42 -7.17 3.55
CA TRP A 56 15.23 -6.91 2.14
C TRP A 56 15.26 -8.23 1.36
N LEU A 57 14.09 -8.71 0.95
CA LEU A 57 13.93 -10.04 0.35
C LEU A 57 14.22 -10.06 -1.14
N ASN A 58 13.60 -9.16 -1.90
CA ASN A 58 13.69 -9.14 -3.35
C ASN A 58 13.90 -7.71 -3.87
N LYS A 59 14.59 -7.62 -4.99
CA LYS A 59 14.74 -6.43 -5.81
C LYS A 59 14.21 -6.74 -7.20
N LEU A 60 13.04 -6.20 -7.55
CA LEU A 60 12.46 -6.30 -8.87
C LEU A 60 12.88 -5.05 -9.65
N ALA A 61 13.74 -5.22 -10.63
CA ALA A 61 14.30 -4.15 -11.46
C ALA A 61 14.40 -4.66 -12.91
N ALA A 62 14.59 -3.75 -13.85
CA ALA A 62 14.66 -4.12 -15.26
C ALA A 62 15.69 -5.24 -15.52
N ASN A 63 16.86 -5.17 -14.88
CA ASN A 63 17.92 -6.17 -15.03
C ASN A 63 17.60 -7.52 -14.36
N THR A 64 16.84 -7.56 -13.26
CA THR A 64 16.46 -8.81 -12.57
C THR A 64 15.20 -9.45 -13.15
N LEU A 65 14.43 -8.70 -13.95
CA LEU A 65 13.22 -9.18 -14.63
C LEU A 65 13.42 -9.29 -16.15
N HIS A 66 14.65 -9.06 -16.65
CA HIS A 66 14.98 -9.10 -18.10
C HIS A 66 14.08 -8.19 -18.94
N LEU A 67 13.74 -7.01 -18.41
CA LEU A 67 12.98 -5.97 -19.12
C LEU A 67 13.91 -5.05 -19.90
N GLU A 68 13.41 -4.42 -20.96
CA GLU A 68 14.11 -3.36 -21.64
C GLU A 68 14.39 -2.20 -20.67
N ARG A 69 15.53 -1.49 -20.87
CA ARG A 69 15.88 -0.37 -20.01
C ARG A 69 14.86 0.75 -20.14
N GLU A 70 14.17 1.04 -19.05
CA GLU A 70 13.35 2.23 -18.93
C GLU A 70 14.22 3.47 -18.72
N GLN A 71 13.78 4.63 -19.22
CA GLN A 71 14.49 5.90 -19.05
C GLN A 71 14.65 6.30 -17.58
N GLN A 72 13.71 5.93 -16.73
CA GLN A 72 13.81 6.07 -15.28
C GLN A 72 14.03 4.69 -14.66
N ALA A 73 15.19 4.49 -14.04
CA ALA A 73 15.58 3.22 -13.39
C ALA A 73 14.77 3.01 -12.10
N ARG A 74 13.47 2.77 -12.25
CA ARG A 74 12.59 2.42 -11.11
C ARG A 74 12.75 0.95 -10.77
N GLU A 75 12.51 0.63 -9.52
CA GLU A 75 12.53 -0.73 -9.03
C GLU A 75 11.48 -0.92 -7.94
N ILE A 76 11.10 -2.18 -7.66
CA ILE A 76 10.24 -2.52 -6.54
C ILE A 76 11.10 -3.27 -5.53
N GLN A 77 11.18 -2.75 -4.32
CA GLN A 77 11.87 -3.38 -3.20
C GLN A 77 10.86 -4.12 -2.33
N VAL A 78 11.14 -5.38 -2.02
CA VAL A 78 10.30 -6.20 -1.16
C VAL A 78 10.95 -6.32 0.20
N PHE A 79 10.34 -5.71 1.23
CA PHE A 79 10.81 -5.77 2.60
C PHE A 79 9.89 -6.65 3.44
N ALA A 80 10.48 -7.64 4.15
CA ALA A 80 9.81 -8.27 5.26
C ALA A 80 10.09 -7.49 6.54
N ILE A 81 9.05 -7.18 7.30
CA ILE A 81 9.12 -6.50 8.60
C ILE A 81 8.63 -7.47 9.66
N ASP A 82 9.54 -7.95 10.50
CA ASP A 82 9.20 -8.76 11.66
C ASP A 82 8.68 -7.87 12.78
N LEU A 83 7.46 -8.13 13.22
CA LEU A 83 6.80 -7.35 14.24
C LEU A 83 6.92 -7.97 15.62
N ILE A 84 6.98 -7.11 16.65
CA ILE A 84 6.91 -7.47 18.06
C ILE A 84 5.44 -7.59 18.52
N GLU A 85 4.57 -6.77 17.96
CA GLU A 85 3.12 -6.72 18.19
C GLU A 85 2.35 -6.70 16.85
N PRO A 86 1.09 -7.17 16.76
CA PRO A 86 0.42 -7.37 15.47
C PRO A 86 0.10 -6.07 14.72
N ASP A 87 0.06 -4.94 15.42
CA ASP A 87 -0.31 -3.64 14.83
C ASP A 87 0.91 -2.77 14.59
N LEU A 88 1.16 -2.45 13.33
CA LEU A 88 2.20 -1.48 12.94
C LEU A 88 1.58 -0.11 12.70
N HIS A 89 2.12 0.91 13.37
CA HIS A 89 1.68 2.30 13.19
C HIS A 89 1.94 2.75 11.75
N ARG A 90 0.88 3.18 11.06
CA ARG A 90 0.91 3.50 9.62
C ARG A 90 1.93 4.56 9.24
N ASP A 91 2.13 5.57 10.12
CA ASP A 91 3.11 6.63 9.88
C ASP A 91 4.55 6.10 9.75
N ILE A 92 4.85 4.92 10.33
CA ILE A 92 6.15 4.27 10.14
C ILE A 92 6.32 3.85 8.68
N LEU A 93 5.32 3.20 8.09
CA LEU A 93 5.35 2.81 6.68
C LEU A 93 5.44 4.04 5.78
N GLN A 94 4.64 5.09 6.05
CA GLN A 94 4.68 6.33 5.29
C GLN A 94 6.05 6.99 5.32
N GLN A 95 6.72 6.98 6.48
CA GLN A 95 8.06 7.55 6.59
C GLN A 95 9.10 6.71 5.87
N LEU A 96 9.00 5.37 5.94
CA LEU A 96 9.86 4.46 5.17
C LEU A 96 9.68 4.65 3.67
N ASP A 97 8.43 4.79 3.21
CA ASP A 97 8.11 5.04 1.82
C ASP A 97 8.64 6.38 1.30
N LYS A 98 8.72 7.41 2.15
CA LYS A 98 9.28 8.73 1.79
C LYS A 98 10.79 8.73 1.67
N ILE A 99 11.50 7.95 2.51
CA ILE A 99 12.97 7.91 2.51
C ILE A 99 13.56 6.96 1.49
N VAL A 100 12.75 6.06 0.91
CA VAL A 100 13.18 5.12 -0.12
C VAL A 100 12.59 5.57 -1.47
N PRO A 101 13.43 6.02 -2.43
CA PRO A 101 12.97 6.59 -3.70
C PRO A 101 12.57 5.51 -4.72
N TYR A 102 11.98 4.41 -4.26
CA TYR A 102 11.52 3.28 -5.06
C TYR A 102 10.15 2.83 -4.60
N TYR A 103 9.46 2.01 -5.39
CA TYR A 103 8.27 1.32 -4.93
C TYR A 103 8.64 0.33 -3.83
N ILE A 104 7.77 0.19 -2.82
CA ILE A 104 7.99 -0.78 -1.75
C ILE A 104 6.76 -1.67 -1.59
N LEU A 105 7.00 -2.98 -1.56
CA LEU A 105 6.07 -3.97 -1.07
C LEU A 105 6.52 -4.40 0.32
N PHE A 106 5.73 -4.09 1.33
CA PHE A 106 5.95 -4.52 2.71
C PHE A 106 5.23 -5.84 2.97
N ILE A 107 5.97 -6.81 3.49
CA ILE A 107 5.43 -8.06 4.02
C ILE A 107 5.59 -8.01 5.54
N LEU A 108 4.53 -7.64 6.24
CA LEU A 108 4.52 -7.69 7.70
C LEU A 108 4.41 -9.14 8.15
N ARG A 109 5.21 -9.52 9.15
CA ARG A 109 5.22 -10.86 9.73
C ARG A 109 5.03 -10.75 11.24
N TYR A 110 4.07 -11.52 11.77
CA TYR A 110 3.84 -11.63 13.20
C TYR A 110 3.41 -13.06 13.54
N GLN A 111 4.19 -13.74 14.39
CA GLN A 111 3.99 -15.16 14.68
C GLN A 111 3.94 -15.97 13.37
N ASN A 112 2.89 -16.79 13.16
CA ASN A 112 2.69 -17.63 11.97
C ASN A 112 1.76 -16.95 10.95
N ARG A 113 1.72 -15.62 10.93
CA ARG A 113 0.88 -14.83 10.01
C ARG A 113 1.70 -13.80 9.26
N ARG A 114 1.24 -13.48 8.06
CA ARG A 114 1.82 -12.43 7.22
C ARG A 114 0.73 -11.58 6.58
N GLN A 115 1.07 -10.34 6.30
CA GLN A 115 0.21 -9.37 5.65
C GLN A 115 1.01 -8.60 4.62
N ALA A 116 0.49 -8.43 3.40
CA ALA A 116 1.10 -7.56 2.40
C ALA A 116 0.50 -6.16 2.49
N ILE A 117 1.37 -5.15 2.43
CA ILE A 117 0.97 -3.74 2.35
C ILE A 117 1.79 -3.06 1.27
N ILE A 118 1.12 -2.25 0.45
CA ILE A 118 1.75 -1.47 -0.62
C ILE A 118 1.07 -0.10 -0.71
N ALA A 119 1.87 0.97 -0.90
CA ALA A 119 1.33 2.29 -1.16
C ALA A 119 1.29 2.56 -2.67
N TYR A 120 0.35 3.37 -3.12
CA TYR A 120 0.50 4.05 -4.39
C TYR A 120 1.49 5.20 -4.23
N LYS A 121 2.49 5.26 -5.13
CA LYS A 121 3.50 6.32 -5.14
C LYS A 121 3.51 7.07 -6.47
N GLU A 122 3.65 8.39 -6.38
CA GLU A 122 4.03 9.24 -7.49
C GLU A 122 5.42 9.81 -7.25
N PHE A 123 6.13 10.10 -8.34
CA PHE A 123 7.47 10.68 -8.31
C PHE A 123 7.47 11.97 -9.12
N ASP A 124 8.30 12.93 -8.72
CA ASP A 124 8.55 14.14 -9.49
C ASP A 124 9.53 13.87 -10.67
N GLU A 125 9.83 14.91 -11.45
CA GLU A 125 10.74 14.84 -12.60
C GLU A 125 12.17 14.49 -12.18
N GLU A 126 12.56 14.81 -10.96
CA GLU A 126 13.87 14.51 -10.38
C GLU A 126 13.95 13.06 -9.83
N GLY A 127 12.83 12.34 -9.79
CA GLY A 127 12.73 10.98 -9.26
C GLY A 127 12.52 10.88 -7.75
N ASN A 128 12.26 12.00 -7.06
CA ASN A 128 11.90 11.99 -5.65
C ASN A 128 10.45 11.60 -5.46
N VAL A 129 10.13 11.05 -4.30
CA VAL A 129 8.76 10.68 -3.93
C VAL A 129 7.93 11.93 -3.68
N SER A 130 6.98 12.23 -4.57
CA SER A 130 6.07 13.38 -4.48
C SER A 130 4.78 13.05 -3.74
N LYS A 131 4.30 11.80 -3.83
CA LYS A 131 3.08 11.35 -3.18
C LYS A 131 3.18 9.90 -2.73
N VAL A 132 2.64 9.62 -1.55
CA VAL A 132 2.52 8.27 -0.99
C VAL A 132 1.11 8.14 -0.40
N ASP A 133 0.15 7.78 -1.21
CA ASP A 133 -1.25 7.50 -0.83
C ASP A 133 -2.09 7.14 -2.08
N PRO A 134 -3.08 6.24 -1.99
CA PRO A 134 -3.48 5.46 -0.82
C PRO A 134 -2.61 4.23 -0.56
N TYR A 135 -2.76 3.67 0.64
CA TYR A 135 -2.23 2.35 1.00
C TYR A 135 -3.28 1.27 0.77
N PHE A 136 -2.81 0.14 0.23
CA PHE A 136 -3.57 -1.09 0.10
C PHE A 136 -2.93 -2.16 0.98
N GLY A 137 -3.77 -3.03 1.55
CA GLY A 137 -3.28 -4.11 2.39
C GLY A 137 -4.23 -5.29 2.36
N THR A 138 -3.68 -6.47 2.52
CA THR A 138 -4.44 -7.70 2.73
C THR A 138 -4.92 -7.77 4.18
N GLY A 139 -5.80 -8.72 4.49
CA GLY A 139 -5.91 -9.22 5.86
C GLY A 139 -4.65 -9.99 6.28
N TRP A 140 -4.60 -10.39 7.56
CA TRP A 140 -3.60 -11.33 8.05
C TRP A 140 -3.89 -12.73 7.47
N LEU A 141 -2.92 -13.27 6.73
CA LEU A 141 -2.95 -14.59 6.11
C LEU A 141 -2.08 -15.56 6.94
N ALA A 142 -2.39 -16.85 6.91
CA ALA A 142 -1.49 -17.85 7.47
C ALA A 142 -0.18 -17.88 6.66
N GLU A 143 0.93 -18.26 7.30
CA GLU A 143 2.24 -18.30 6.64
C GLU A 143 2.27 -19.28 5.46
N THR A 144 1.44 -20.32 5.50
CA THR A 144 1.29 -21.32 4.43
C THR A 144 0.44 -20.85 3.25
N GLU A 145 -0.34 -19.77 3.42
CA GLU A 145 -1.20 -19.26 2.36
C GLU A 145 -0.37 -18.41 1.38
N SER A 146 -0.43 -18.71 0.08
CA SER A 146 0.18 -17.95 -1.00
C SER A 146 -0.85 -17.62 -2.08
N PRO A 147 -1.77 -16.66 -1.81
CA PRO A 147 -2.88 -16.37 -2.71
C PRO A 147 -2.49 -15.53 -3.91
N PHE A 148 -1.21 -15.14 -4.01
CA PHE A 148 -0.74 -14.24 -5.05
C PHE A 148 0.18 -14.96 -6.04
N GLU A 149 0.16 -14.47 -7.28
CA GLU A 149 0.98 -14.96 -8.36
C GLU A 149 1.79 -13.82 -8.95
N PHE A 150 3.08 -14.05 -9.20
CA PHE A 150 3.89 -13.09 -9.94
C PHE A 150 3.39 -13.01 -11.39
N LYS A 151 2.97 -11.81 -11.80
CA LYS A 151 2.55 -11.50 -13.17
C LYS A 151 3.56 -10.58 -13.81
N ALA A 152 4.29 -11.13 -14.78
CA ALA A 152 5.20 -10.34 -15.59
C ALA A 152 4.46 -9.24 -16.36
N ALA A 153 5.15 -8.18 -16.67
CA ALA A 153 4.69 -7.08 -17.51
C ALA A 153 5.88 -6.56 -18.33
N SER A 154 5.64 -5.71 -19.31
CA SER A 154 6.69 -5.10 -20.14
C SER A 154 7.49 -4.02 -19.43
N SER A 155 7.01 -3.55 -18.29
CA SER A 155 7.62 -2.47 -17.50
C SER A 155 7.55 -2.73 -15.99
N ILE A 156 8.41 -2.06 -15.21
CA ILE A 156 8.35 -2.11 -13.74
C ILE A 156 7.04 -1.54 -13.23
N GLU A 157 6.52 -0.49 -13.85
CA GLU A 157 5.22 0.10 -13.50
C GLU A 157 4.06 -0.90 -13.74
N GLY A 158 4.12 -1.68 -14.81
CA GLY A 158 3.17 -2.75 -15.08
C GLY A 158 3.22 -3.85 -14.01
N VAL A 159 4.42 -4.28 -13.59
CA VAL A 159 4.61 -5.23 -12.48
C VAL A 159 4.05 -4.66 -11.17
N TYR A 160 4.36 -3.39 -10.87
CA TYR A 160 3.86 -2.69 -9.70
C TYR A 160 2.32 -2.60 -9.69
N THR A 161 1.72 -2.28 -10.83
CA THR A 161 0.26 -2.25 -11.02
C THR A 161 -0.36 -3.62 -10.73
N ASN A 162 0.25 -4.70 -11.24
CA ASN A 162 -0.22 -6.06 -10.98
C ASN A 162 -0.16 -6.43 -9.50
N ILE A 163 0.89 -6.01 -8.78
CA ILE A 163 1.00 -6.23 -7.33
C ILE A 163 -0.07 -5.44 -6.58
N ILE A 164 -0.24 -4.14 -6.89
CA ILE A 164 -1.28 -3.31 -6.26
C ILE A 164 -2.66 -3.93 -6.44
N ARG A 165 -3.00 -4.39 -7.65
CA ARG A 165 -4.30 -5.02 -7.92
C ARG A 165 -4.55 -6.24 -7.03
N GLN A 166 -3.55 -7.09 -6.86
CA GLN A 166 -3.65 -8.29 -6.05
C GLN A 166 -3.80 -7.94 -4.56
N VAL A 167 -2.98 -7.01 -4.04
CA VAL A 167 -3.02 -6.57 -2.64
C VAL A 167 -4.31 -5.82 -2.33
N ALA A 168 -4.75 -4.96 -3.23
CA ALA A 168 -5.96 -4.16 -3.06
C ALA A 168 -7.25 -5.00 -3.12
N GLY A 169 -7.27 -6.07 -3.92
CA GLY A 169 -8.44 -6.91 -4.08
C GLY A 169 -9.72 -6.10 -4.30
N SER A 170 -10.73 -6.32 -3.48
CA SER A 170 -12.01 -5.60 -3.55
C SER A 170 -11.92 -4.09 -3.26
N ALA A 171 -10.80 -3.60 -2.71
CA ALA A 171 -10.61 -2.17 -2.49
C ALA A 171 -10.40 -1.37 -3.79
N LEU A 172 -10.14 -2.05 -4.92
CA LEU A 172 -10.12 -1.51 -6.28
C LEU A 172 -11.20 -2.19 -7.15
N SER A 173 -12.44 -2.18 -6.68
CA SER A 173 -13.58 -2.91 -7.30
C SER A 173 -13.96 -2.45 -8.70
N TYR A 174 -13.60 -1.23 -9.10
CA TYR A 174 -13.87 -0.65 -10.43
C TYR A 174 -12.59 -0.50 -11.26
N PHE A 175 -11.61 -1.40 -11.04
CA PHE A 175 -10.38 -1.36 -11.80
C PHE A 175 -10.61 -1.77 -13.26
N ASP A 176 -10.20 -0.88 -14.17
CA ASP A 176 -10.22 -1.11 -15.61
C ASP A 176 -8.79 -1.14 -16.15
N THR A 177 -8.46 -2.19 -16.91
CA THR A 177 -7.13 -2.37 -17.51
C THR A 177 -6.84 -1.42 -18.67
N SER A 178 -7.87 -0.79 -19.24
CA SER A 178 -7.71 0.23 -20.29
C SER A 178 -7.26 1.58 -19.73
N ARG A 179 -7.36 1.77 -18.40
CA ARG A 179 -6.97 3.00 -17.69
C ARG A 179 -5.63 2.83 -17.00
N SER A 180 -4.93 3.94 -16.83
CA SER A 180 -3.73 3.99 -16.00
C SER A 180 -4.04 3.62 -14.53
N LEU A 181 -3.03 3.19 -13.78
CA LEU A 181 -3.18 2.95 -12.34
C LEU A 181 -3.65 4.21 -11.60
N LYS A 182 -3.14 5.39 -12.00
CA LYS A 182 -3.52 6.69 -11.42
C LYS A 182 -5.01 6.94 -11.56
N GLU A 183 -5.54 6.84 -12.78
CA GLU A 183 -6.97 7.04 -13.04
C GLU A 183 -7.86 6.06 -12.25
N ASN A 184 -7.47 4.79 -12.19
CA ASN A 184 -8.18 3.79 -11.40
C ASN A 184 -8.20 4.13 -9.90
N ILE A 185 -7.11 4.66 -9.36
CA ILE A 185 -7.01 5.08 -7.95
C ILE A 185 -7.83 6.34 -7.70
N GLU A 186 -7.80 7.31 -8.60
CA GLU A 186 -8.62 8.53 -8.51
C GLU A 186 -10.12 8.21 -8.49
N ILE A 187 -10.57 7.32 -9.39
CA ILE A 187 -11.94 6.80 -9.42
C ILE A 187 -12.30 6.16 -8.07
N GLN A 188 -11.47 5.26 -7.59
CA GLN A 188 -11.73 4.58 -6.32
C GLN A 188 -11.75 5.55 -5.12
N THR A 189 -10.88 6.56 -5.14
CA THR A 189 -10.82 7.59 -4.10
C THR A 189 -12.11 8.41 -4.09
N GLN A 190 -12.60 8.80 -5.26
CA GLN A 190 -13.88 9.53 -5.40
C GLN A 190 -15.06 8.69 -4.91
N LEU A 191 -15.11 7.39 -5.27
CA LEU A 191 -16.17 6.49 -4.80
C LEU A 191 -16.14 6.30 -3.27
N LYS A 192 -14.96 6.17 -2.68
CA LYS A 192 -14.80 6.09 -1.22
C LYS A 192 -15.24 7.39 -0.53
N PHE A 193 -14.90 8.55 -1.11
CA PHE A 193 -15.33 9.84 -0.58
C PHE A 193 -16.86 9.95 -0.57
N LEU A 194 -17.53 9.65 -1.69
CA LEU A 194 -19.00 9.69 -1.78
C LEU A 194 -19.65 8.71 -0.79
N GLN A 195 -19.09 7.50 -0.66
CA GLN A 195 -19.61 6.52 0.29
C GLN A 195 -19.45 7.00 1.74
N ALA A 196 -18.30 7.60 2.10
CA ALA A 196 -18.07 8.15 3.43
C ALA A 196 -19.06 9.29 3.79
N GLN A 197 -19.42 10.15 2.81
CA GLN A 197 -20.46 11.18 3.01
C GLN A 197 -21.82 10.54 3.31
N ILE A 198 -22.21 9.53 2.54
CA ILE A 198 -23.46 8.79 2.72
C ILE A 198 -23.49 8.13 4.12
N ASP A 199 -22.39 7.49 4.53
CA ASP A 199 -22.31 6.81 5.83
C ASP A 199 -22.36 7.79 7.01
N ASN A 200 -21.72 8.95 6.89
CA ASN A 200 -21.78 10.03 7.88
C ASN A 200 -23.23 10.55 8.01
N LEU A 201 -23.89 10.81 6.88
CA LEU A 201 -25.29 11.23 6.89
C LEU A 201 -26.21 10.17 7.50
N ASN A 202 -26.00 8.89 7.20
CA ASN A 202 -26.73 7.80 7.84
C ASN A 202 -26.58 7.80 9.38
N GLN A 203 -25.36 8.06 9.89
CA GLN A 203 -25.13 8.15 11.33
C GLN A 203 -25.84 9.36 11.93
N LYS A 204 -25.80 10.54 11.27
CA LYS A 204 -26.52 11.76 11.70
C LYS A 204 -28.01 11.55 11.72
N ILE A 205 -28.60 10.97 10.66
CA ILE A 205 -30.05 10.65 10.56
C ILE A 205 -30.50 9.74 11.70
N ARG A 206 -29.71 8.73 12.08
CA ARG A 206 -30.04 7.82 13.19
C ARG A 206 -30.09 8.54 14.55
N ARG A 207 -29.28 9.58 14.75
CA ARG A 207 -29.16 10.33 16.02
C ARG A 207 -30.12 11.52 16.08
N GLU A 208 -30.58 12.03 14.93
CA GLU A 208 -31.43 13.20 14.86
C GLU A 208 -32.86 12.91 15.34
N LYS A 209 -33.36 13.76 16.25
CA LYS A 209 -34.71 13.66 16.83
C LYS A 209 -35.70 14.63 16.23
N GLN A 210 -35.22 15.73 15.64
CA GLN A 210 -36.08 16.75 15.06
C GLN A 210 -36.53 16.35 13.64
N PRO A 211 -37.85 16.18 13.39
CA PRO A 211 -38.35 15.69 12.10
C PRO A 211 -37.91 16.54 10.90
N LYS A 212 -37.92 17.86 11.07
CA LYS A 212 -37.54 18.82 10.00
C LYS A 212 -36.05 18.66 9.60
N GLU A 213 -35.15 18.57 10.58
CA GLU A 213 -33.71 18.40 10.31
C GLU A 213 -33.41 16.98 9.78
N LYS A 214 -34.12 15.99 10.28
CA LYS A 214 -34.02 14.63 9.76
C LYS A 214 -34.42 14.56 8.28
N HIS A 215 -35.48 15.25 7.87
CA HIS A 215 -35.89 15.31 6.47
C HIS A 215 -34.82 15.99 5.59
N ARG A 216 -34.21 17.09 6.07
CA ARG A 216 -33.11 17.76 5.39
C ARG A 216 -31.90 16.86 5.18
N LEU A 217 -31.51 16.11 6.20
CA LEU A 217 -30.41 15.14 6.13
C LEU A 217 -30.71 14.01 5.12
N PHE A 218 -31.97 13.54 5.04
CA PHE A 218 -32.39 12.56 4.03
C PHE A 218 -32.28 13.11 2.61
N ALA A 219 -32.68 14.37 2.37
CA ALA A 219 -32.54 15.01 1.06
C ALA A 219 -31.07 15.10 0.64
N CYS A 220 -30.21 15.57 1.53
CA CYS A 220 -28.76 15.64 1.30
C CYS A 220 -28.14 14.26 1.02
N LYS A 221 -28.54 13.22 1.78
CA LYS A 221 -28.08 11.85 1.53
C LYS A 221 -28.46 11.39 0.12
N LYS A 222 -29.71 11.64 -0.30
CA LYS A 222 -30.20 11.25 -1.62
C LYS A 222 -29.38 11.90 -2.74
N GLU A 223 -28.95 13.15 -2.59
CA GLU A 223 -28.09 13.83 -3.54
C GLU A 223 -26.74 13.12 -3.70
N PHE A 224 -26.08 12.72 -2.59
CA PHE A 224 -24.83 11.96 -2.66
C PHE A 224 -25.00 10.55 -3.25
N GLU A 225 -26.13 9.89 -2.97
CA GLU A 225 -26.47 8.59 -3.58
C GLU A 225 -26.67 8.71 -5.10
N GLU A 226 -27.30 9.78 -5.57
CA GLU A 226 -27.49 10.08 -6.99
C GLU A 226 -26.16 10.45 -7.65
N GLN A 227 -25.33 11.27 -7.03
CA GLN A 227 -23.98 11.59 -7.51
C GLN A 227 -23.13 10.32 -7.66
N LYS A 228 -23.13 9.44 -6.66
CA LYS A 228 -22.39 8.17 -6.71
C LYS A 228 -22.90 7.27 -7.85
N ARG A 229 -24.22 7.17 -8.02
CA ARG A 229 -24.82 6.38 -9.11
C ARG A 229 -24.44 6.93 -10.48
N HIS A 230 -24.55 8.25 -10.65
CA HIS A 230 -24.19 8.92 -11.90
C HIS A 230 -22.70 8.74 -12.22
N PHE A 231 -21.85 8.86 -11.21
CA PHE A 231 -20.41 8.63 -11.36
C PHE A 231 -20.10 7.19 -11.84
N ILE A 232 -20.77 6.17 -11.26
CA ILE A 232 -20.58 4.75 -11.66
C ILE A 232 -21.08 4.49 -13.08
N ILE A 233 -22.20 5.09 -13.49
CA ILE A 233 -22.77 4.89 -14.84
C ILE A 233 -21.84 5.46 -15.93
N ASN A 234 -21.05 6.48 -15.61
CA ASN A 234 -20.15 7.15 -16.54
C ASN A 234 -18.71 6.63 -16.47
N LEU A 235 -18.46 5.53 -15.74
CA LEU A 235 -17.18 4.83 -15.74
C LEU A 235 -17.08 3.86 -16.91
#